data_f8956936832070df5e719aac6969cbb1
#
_entry.id   f8956936832070df5e719aac6969cbb1
#
_cell.length_a   1.000
_cell.length_b   1.000
_cell.length_c   1.000
_cell.angle_alpha   90.00
_cell.angle_beta   90.00
_cell.angle_gamma   90.00
#
_symmetry.space_group_name_H-M   'P 1'
#
loop_
_entity.id
_entity.type
_entity.pdbx_description
1 polymer ?
#
loop_
_entity_poly.entity_id
_entity_poly.type
_entity_poly.pdbx_seq_one_letter_code
_entity_poly.pdbx_strand_id
1 'polypeptide(L)'
;MNWIIQNVEQEAMEVQENKLTTIPKSFTVGGQDIVVKQVEMCDDGDCGNIMLSEGIIHIGEKMTRSIKQSETSKLNTFYHELTHAILKTMGEYELNSNERFVCTFSSFLTEAIRSFEYE
;
A
#
# COMPACT_ATOMS: atom_id res chain seq x y z
N MET A 1 -24.41 22.20 21.07
CA MET A 1 -24.93 21.56 19.85
C MET A 1 -23.98 21.70 18.67
N ASN A 2 -23.57 22.91 18.37
CA ASN A 2 -22.66 23.16 17.28
C ASN A 2 -21.31 22.44 17.43
N TRP A 3 -20.83 22.32 18.67
CA TRP A 3 -19.58 21.63 18.97
C TRP A 3 -19.63 20.14 18.59
N ILE A 4 -20.75 19.47 18.88
CA ILE A 4 -20.90 18.03 18.56
C ILE A 4 -20.94 17.82 17.04
N ILE A 5 -21.66 18.68 16.33
CA ILE A 5 -21.76 18.61 14.86
C ILE A 5 -20.39 18.84 14.22
N GLN A 6 -19.64 19.83 14.71
CA GLN A 6 -18.30 20.12 14.19
C GLN A 6 -17.33 18.97 14.41
N ASN A 7 -17.39 18.30 15.56
CA ASN A 7 -16.53 17.15 15.84
C ASN A 7 -16.81 15.98 14.90
N VAL A 8 -18.10 15.69 14.65
CA VAL A 8 -18.49 14.60 13.76
C VAL A 8 -18.02 14.88 12.33
N GLU A 9 -18.19 16.11 11.87
CA GLU A 9 -17.72 16.52 10.54
C GLU A 9 -16.21 16.43 10.42
N GLN A 10 -15.49 16.88 11.45
CA GLN A 10 -14.03 16.83 11.48
C GLN A 10 -13.51 15.40 11.43
N GLU A 11 -14.09 14.50 12.22
CA GLU A 11 -13.71 13.09 12.20
C GLU A 11 -13.95 12.44 10.84
N ALA A 12 -15.09 12.73 10.20
CA ALA A 12 -15.40 12.20 8.88
C ALA A 12 -14.41 12.71 7.82
N MET A 13 -14.03 13.99 7.89
CA MET A 13 -13.06 14.58 6.98
C MET A 13 -11.68 13.98 7.17
N GLU A 14 -11.24 13.80 8.40
CA GLU A 14 -9.93 13.19 8.70
C GLU A 14 -9.84 11.77 8.17
N VAL A 15 -10.90 10.97 8.36
CA VAL A 15 -10.95 9.59 7.84
C VAL A 15 -10.86 9.58 6.32
N GLN A 16 -11.58 10.49 5.62
CA GLN A 16 -11.53 10.57 4.17
C GLN A 16 -10.17 11.02 3.67
N GLU A 17 -9.55 12.02 4.31
CA GLU A 17 -8.28 12.59 3.86
C GLU A 17 -7.11 11.62 4.01
N ASN A 18 -7.13 10.77 5.04
CA ASN A 18 -5.98 9.94 5.40
C ASN A 18 -6.10 8.47 4.98
N LYS A 19 -7.30 8.03 4.61
CA LYS A 19 -7.57 6.60 4.41
C LYS A 19 -6.72 5.95 3.33
N LEU A 20 -6.58 6.60 2.17
CA LEU A 20 -5.82 6.05 1.05
C LEU A 20 -4.31 6.23 1.19
N THR A 21 -3.86 7.08 2.11
CA THR A 21 -2.44 7.28 2.39
C THR A 21 -1.98 6.48 3.61
N THR A 22 -2.86 5.65 4.16
CA THR A 22 -2.57 4.75 5.27
C THR A 22 -2.48 3.33 4.74
N ILE A 23 -1.47 2.58 5.16
CA ILE A 23 -1.31 1.18 4.77
C ILE A 23 -2.37 0.36 5.51
N PRO A 24 -3.24 -0.38 4.78
CA PRO A 24 -4.27 -1.17 5.43
C PRO A 24 -3.68 -2.42 6.10
N LYS A 25 -4.41 -2.98 7.04
CA LYS A 25 -4.03 -4.26 7.68
C LYS A 25 -4.39 -5.46 6.82
N SER A 26 -5.40 -5.32 5.97
CA SER A 26 -5.86 -6.40 5.11
C SER A 26 -6.76 -5.83 4.02
N PHE A 27 -6.92 -6.60 2.96
CA PHE A 27 -7.83 -6.27 1.87
C PHE A 27 -8.16 -7.57 1.12
N THR A 28 -9.10 -7.48 0.19
CA THR A 28 -9.51 -8.64 -0.62
C THR A 28 -9.31 -8.31 -2.10
N VAL A 29 -8.73 -9.24 -2.83
CA VAL A 29 -8.61 -9.13 -4.28
C VAL A 29 -8.92 -10.49 -4.91
N GLY A 30 -9.79 -10.52 -5.93
CA GLY A 30 -10.19 -11.76 -6.56
C GLY A 30 -10.80 -12.79 -5.61
N GLY A 31 -11.45 -12.33 -4.54
CA GLY A 31 -12.03 -13.21 -3.53
C GLY A 31 -11.04 -13.74 -2.51
N GLN A 32 -9.76 -13.41 -2.64
CA GLN A 32 -8.75 -13.84 -1.69
C GLN A 32 -8.45 -12.74 -0.68
N ASP A 33 -8.46 -13.08 0.60
CA ASP A 33 -8.06 -12.17 1.67
C ASP A 33 -6.53 -12.10 1.74
N ILE A 34 -6.02 -10.90 1.83
CA ILE A 34 -4.58 -10.64 1.92
C ILE A 34 -4.31 -9.81 3.17
N VAL A 35 -3.38 -10.28 3.98
CA VAL A 35 -2.94 -9.60 5.20
C VAL A 35 -1.67 -8.83 4.91
N VAL A 36 -1.59 -7.59 5.40
CA VAL A 36 -0.40 -6.75 5.26
C VAL A 36 0.30 -6.68 6.60
N LYS A 37 1.55 -7.11 6.63
CA LYS A 37 2.36 -7.11 7.84
C LYS A 37 3.55 -6.18 7.69
N GLN A 38 3.72 -5.28 8.63
CA GLN A 38 4.91 -4.44 8.69
C GLN A 38 5.94 -5.18 9.55
N VAL A 39 7.11 -5.40 8.97
CA VAL A 39 8.20 -6.14 9.60
C VAL A 39 9.41 -5.23 9.69
N GLU A 40 10.38 -5.54 10.54
CA GLU A 40 11.56 -4.71 10.69
C GLU A 40 12.32 -4.61 9.37
N MET A 41 12.57 -5.72 8.73
CA MET A 41 13.25 -5.79 7.45
C MET A 41 12.78 -7.02 6.71
N CYS A 42 12.53 -6.89 5.40
CA CYS A 42 12.19 -8.05 4.60
C CYS A 42 13.44 -8.89 4.35
N ASP A 43 13.24 -10.19 4.20
CA ASP A 43 14.30 -11.10 3.77
C ASP A 43 14.81 -10.59 2.41
N ASP A 44 16.00 -10.92 2.00
CA ASP A 44 16.57 -10.50 0.72
C ASP A 44 16.85 -8.99 0.58
N GLY A 45 16.60 -8.19 1.61
CA GLY A 45 16.89 -6.75 1.57
C GLY A 45 15.92 -5.94 0.74
N ASP A 46 14.80 -6.51 0.32
CA ASP A 46 13.75 -5.78 -0.40
C ASP A 46 12.94 -4.89 0.54
N CYS A 47 12.38 -3.80 -0.02
CA CYS A 47 11.50 -2.92 0.75
C CYS A 47 10.18 -3.58 1.10
N GLY A 48 9.76 -4.55 0.30
CA GLY A 48 8.54 -5.31 0.53
C GLY A 48 8.50 -6.54 -0.35
N ASN A 49 7.58 -7.44 -0.08
CA ASN A 49 7.34 -8.60 -0.92
C ASN A 49 5.90 -9.08 -0.77
N ILE A 50 5.47 -9.92 -1.70
CA ILE A 50 4.16 -10.55 -1.65
C ILE A 50 4.30 -12.06 -1.83
N MET A 51 3.59 -12.81 -0.98
CA MET A 51 3.44 -14.25 -1.10
C MET A 51 1.95 -14.51 -1.31
N LEU A 52 1.51 -14.40 -2.56
CA LEU A 52 0.09 -14.44 -2.90
C LEU A 52 -0.55 -15.78 -2.52
N SER A 53 0.18 -16.89 -2.69
CA SER A 53 -0.32 -18.20 -2.30
C SER A 53 -0.63 -18.30 -0.81
N GLU A 54 0.03 -17.51 0.02
CA GLU A 54 -0.20 -17.46 1.46
C GLU A 54 -1.08 -16.28 1.87
N GLY A 55 -1.37 -15.36 0.93
CA GLY A 55 -2.18 -14.19 1.21
C GLY A 55 -1.49 -13.18 2.11
N ILE A 56 -0.20 -12.97 1.93
CA ILE A 56 0.58 -12.07 2.80
C ILE A 56 1.42 -11.11 1.98
N ILE A 57 1.35 -9.83 2.37
CA ILE A 57 2.30 -8.80 1.92
C ILE A 57 3.13 -8.38 3.13
N HIS A 58 4.45 -8.34 2.97
CA HIS A 58 5.36 -7.79 3.97
C HIS A 58 5.85 -6.42 3.52
N ILE A 59 5.84 -5.46 4.43
CA ILE A 59 6.41 -4.13 4.22
C ILE A 59 7.52 -3.94 5.25
N GLY A 60 8.73 -3.64 4.78
CA GLY A 60 9.87 -3.44 5.67
C GLY A 60 9.89 -2.05 6.27
N GLU A 61 10.12 -1.95 7.56
CA GLU A 61 10.37 -0.66 8.22
C GLU A 61 11.70 -0.08 7.77
N LYS A 62 12.65 -0.94 7.46
CA LYS A 62 14.01 -0.55 7.08
C LYS A 62 14.36 -1.04 5.70
N MET A 63 15.08 -0.22 4.95
CA MET A 63 15.68 -0.59 3.66
C MET A 63 17.01 -1.34 3.90
N THR A 64 17.77 -0.87 4.88
CA THR A 64 19.03 -1.49 5.34
C THR A 64 19.06 -1.43 6.86
N ARG A 65 20.11 -2.01 7.47
CA ARG A 65 20.25 -2.00 8.93
C ARG A 65 20.22 -0.60 9.54
N SER A 66 20.67 0.41 8.79
CA SER A 66 20.79 1.78 9.29
C SER A 66 19.81 2.75 8.65
N ILE A 67 19.08 2.35 7.62
CA ILE A 67 18.20 3.24 6.86
C ILE A 67 16.75 2.77 6.98
N LYS A 68 15.90 3.62 7.55
CA LYS A 68 14.47 3.37 7.66
C LYS A 68 13.77 3.82 6.38
N GLN A 69 12.72 3.09 5.97
CA GLN A 69 11.84 3.58 4.93
C GLN A 69 11.00 4.75 5.48
N SER A 70 10.88 5.82 4.69
CA SER A 70 9.92 6.88 5.00
C SER A 70 8.50 6.36 4.85
N GLU A 71 7.55 7.08 5.42
CA GLU A 71 6.12 6.72 5.27
C GLU A 71 5.70 6.74 3.79
N THR A 72 6.21 7.70 3.01
CA THR A 72 5.96 7.76 1.57
C THR A 72 6.54 6.54 0.85
N SER A 73 7.74 6.14 1.21
CA SER A 73 8.38 4.95 0.62
C SER A 73 7.60 3.68 0.96
N LYS A 74 7.16 3.54 2.19
CA LYS A 74 6.35 2.39 2.60
C LYS A 74 5.03 2.33 1.85
N LEU A 75 4.39 3.48 1.67
CA LEU A 75 3.14 3.55 0.91
C LEU A 75 3.36 3.13 -0.54
N ASN A 76 4.43 3.64 -1.17
CA ASN A 76 4.79 3.23 -2.52
C ASN A 76 5.06 1.73 -2.61
N THR A 77 5.75 1.18 -1.62
CA THR A 77 6.01 -0.26 -1.53
C THR A 77 4.71 -1.06 -1.44
N PHE A 78 3.76 -0.59 -0.63
CA PHE A 78 2.46 -1.24 -0.53
C PHE A 78 1.74 -1.27 -1.89
N TYR A 79 1.66 -0.14 -2.59
CA TYR A 79 0.99 -0.10 -3.90
C TYR A 79 1.75 -0.90 -4.95
N HIS A 80 3.07 -1.01 -4.84
CA HIS A 80 3.88 -1.89 -5.70
C HIS A 80 3.45 -3.36 -5.52
N GLU A 81 3.37 -3.81 -4.28
CA GLU A 81 2.97 -5.19 -3.99
C GLU A 81 1.49 -5.44 -4.31
N LEU A 82 0.63 -4.46 -4.10
CA LEU A 82 -0.77 -4.53 -4.49
C LEU A 82 -0.90 -4.69 -6.02
N THR A 83 -0.07 -3.98 -6.78
CA THR A 83 -0.05 -4.09 -8.23
C THR A 83 0.28 -5.53 -8.66
N HIS A 84 1.29 -6.13 -8.04
CA HIS A 84 1.63 -7.54 -8.28
C HIS A 84 0.45 -8.46 -7.96
N ALA A 85 -0.23 -8.23 -6.85
CA ALA A 85 -1.38 -9.03 -6.45
C ALA A 85 -2.50 -8.98 -7.49
N ILE A 86 -2.81 -7.77 -7.97
CA ILE A 86 -3.86 -7.56 -8.96
C ILE A 86 -3.49 -8.21 -10.30
N LEU A 87 -2.29 -7.96 -10.81
CA LEU A 87 -1.85 -8.50 -12.09
C LEU A 87 -1.84 -10.03 -12.08
N LYS A 88 -1.33 -10.62 -11.00
CA LYS A 88 -1.28 -12.06 -10.86
C LYS A 88 -2.68 -12.66 -10.78
N THR A 89 -3.58 -12.03 -10.05
CA THR A 89 -4.98 -12.45 -9.94
C THR A 89 -5.70 -12.37 -11.28
N MET A 90 -5.39 -11.35 -12.10
CA MET A 90 -5.92 -11.21 -13.46
C MET A 90 -5.35 -12.22 -14.44
N GLY A 91 -4.26 -12.90 -14.09
CA GLY A 91 -3.55 -13.79 -15.00
C GLY A 91 -2.62 -13.06 -15.97
N GLU A 92 -2.32 -11.79 -15.69
CA GLU A 92 -1.40 -10.98 -16.51
C GLU A 92 0.05 -11.24 -16.09
N TYR A 93 0.52 -12.45 -16.35
CA TYR A 93 1.82 -12.88 -15.84
C TYR A 93 3.00 -12.16 -16.47
N GLU A 94 2.89 -11.79 -17.76
CA GLU A 94 3.97 -11.03 -18.42
C GLU A 94 4.13 -9.64 -17.80
N LEU A 95 3.01 -8.94 -17.60
CA LEU A 95 3.03 -7.62 -16.95
C LEU A 95 3.51 -7.73 -15.50
N ASN A 96 3.07 -8.79 -14.82
CA ASN A 96 3.49 -9.02 -13.44
C ASN A 96 5.01 -9.22 -13.31
N SER A 97 5.63 -9.84 -14.32
CA SER A 97 7.08 -10.05 -14.35
C SER A 97 7.86 -8.84 -14.87
N ASN A 98 7.17 -7.85 -15.40
CA ASN A 98 7.81 -6.65 -15.93
C ASN A 98 7.97 -5.63 -14.81
N GLU A 99 9.10 -5.66 -14.13
CA GLU A 99 9.38 -4.76 -13.00
C GLU A 99 9.36 -3.29 -13.40
N ARG A 100 9.75 -2.96 -14.62
CA ARG A 100 9.68 -1.58 -15.10
C ARG A 100 8.23 -1.10 -15.14
N PHE A 101 7.32 -1.94 -15.63
CA PHE A 101 5.90 -1.60 -15.65
C PHE A 101 5.36 -1.46 -14.22
N VAL A 102 5.62 -2.46 -13.37
CA VAL A 102 5.10 -2.47 -12.00
C VAL A 102 5.61 -1.26 -11.21
N CYS A 103 6.92 -0.99 -11.28
CA CYS A 103 7.51 0.16 -10.57
C CYS A 103 6.94 1.48 -11.06
N THR A 104 6.83 1.66 -12.36
CA THR A 104 6.32 2.91 -12.94
C THR A 104 4.85 3.11 -12.61
N PHE A 105 4.05 2.07 -12.81
CA PHE A 105 2.62 2.13 -12.53
C PHE A 105 2.35 2.45 -11.05
N SER A 106 2.99 1.71 -10.15
CA SER A 106 2.76 1.90 -8.71
C SER A 106 3.25 3.25 -8.22
N SER A 107 4.34 3.76 -8.79
CA SER A 107 4.85 5.10 -8.44
C SER A 107 3.88 6.19 -8.84
N PHE A 108 3.34 6.14 -10.04
CA PHE A 108 2.35 7.11 -10.49
C PHE A 108 1.03 6.97 -9.71
N LEU A 109 0.63 5.75 -9.40
CA LEU A 109 -0.57 5.52 -8.59
C LEU A 109 -0.40 6.15 -7.20
N THR A 110 0.73 5.93 -6.57
CA THR A 110 1.03 6.49 -5.26
C THR A 110 1.03 8.02 -5.29
N GLU A 111 1.66 8.60 -6.32
CA GLU A 111 1.69 10.05 -6.51
C GLU A 111 0.28 10.62 -6.67
N ALA A 112 -0.54 9.98 -7.50
CA ALA A 112 -1.92 10.42 -7.73
C ALA A 112 -2.73 10.38 -6.43
N ILE A 113 -2.66 9.27 -5.70
CA ILE A 113 -3.40 9.09 -4.45
C ILE A 113 -2.98 10.13 -3.40
N ARG A 114 -1.68 10.39 -3.29
CA ARG A 114 -1.18 11.37 -2.33
C ARG A 114 -1.58 12.80 -2.68
N SER A 115 -1.90 13.05 -3.92
CA SER A 115 -2.30 14.38 -4.39
C SER A 115 -3.82 14.58 -4.40
N PHE A 116 -4.61 13.57 -4.06
CA PHE A 116 -6.07 13.71 -4.01
C PHE A 116 -6.46 14.81 -3.03
N GLU A 117 -7.34 15.69 -3.49
CA GLU A 117 -7.92 16.74 -2.66
C GLU A 117 -9.43 16.47 -2.61
N TYR A 118 -9.99 16.57 -1.42
CA TYR A 118 -11.42 16.34 -1.18
C TYR A 118 -12.10 17.66 -0.78
N GLU A 119 -13.32 17.85 -1.24
CA GLU A 119 -14.12 19.05 -0.90
C GLU A 119 -14.57 19.06 0.54
#